data_cb07e3fd7b7ee6b7c175022178d1e5b1
#
_entry.id   cb07e3fd7b7ee6b7c175022178d1e5b1
#
_cell.length_a   1.000
_cell.length_b   1.000
_cell.length_c   1.000
_cell.angle_alpha   90.00
_cell.angle_beta   90.00
_cell.angle_gamma   90.00
#
_symmetry.space_group_name_H-M   'P 1'
#
loop_
_entity.id
_entity.type
_entity.pdbx_description
1 polymer ?
#
loop_
_entity_poly.entity_id
_entity_poly.type
_entity_poly.pdbx_seq_one_letter_code
_entity_poly.pdbx_strand_id
1 'polypeptide(L)'
;MFRVDIENKTLIKLKPTNFSELGLKERFDIQEWIEKSPSILGGDLLVIGKEVILASGKRLDLLCVNKSAALVVVELKRDDSGSSVEWQAIKYASYCSSLLSDEIFKIYADYLKKTESVAVKNIEEFIDFDIKFLNMKQHIILASKEFNSEVISAVLWLREHGIDIQCTRLAPFIDSNGELFIKPEIIIPLPEAKDYIERKEVKQKAITTNQDEWTGSWFVNVGECEYRNWDDNRQFGFIGAGQGKVYSSALNRLAVGDKIYAYMKGCGYVGFGEVTKPAVMIRDFITDLNEPLLSAGLKAERPNANSDNEEFSEWVVGVRWIKSLPREKAKTFSGVFANQNVVCKLRHEQTLKFVQAEFGQ
;
A
#
# COMPACT_ATOMS: atom_id res chain seq x y z
N MET A 1 -3.55 -38.09 -15.96
CA MET A 1 -3.07 -38.33 -14.59
C MET A 1 -3.06 -39.84 -14.37
N PHE A 2 -2.11 -40.39 -13.59
CA PHE A 2 -2.03 -41.80 -13.25
C PHE A 2 -1.82 -41.98 -11.75
N ARG A 3 -2.49 -42.94 -11.16
CA ARG A 3 -2.21 -43.42 -9.80
C ARG A 3 -1.14 -44.51 -9.90
N VAL A 4 -0.14 -44.49 -9.04
CA VAL A 4 0.90 -45.52 -8.97
C VAL A 4 0.45 -46.57 -7.99
N ASP A 5 0.41 -47.81 -8.42
CA ASP A 5 0.29 -48.97 -7.56
C ASP A 5 1.71 -49.51 -7.30
N ILE A 6 2.23 -49.24 -6.11
CA ILE A 6 3.61 -49.56 -5.74
C ILE A 6 3.79 -51.08 -5.59
N GLU A 7 2.80 -51.77 -5.04
CA GLU A 7 2.86 -53.20 -4.77
C GLU A 7 2.90 -54.02 -6.08
N ASN A 8 1.98 -53.69 -6.99
CA ASN A 8 1.85 -54.39 -8.27
C ASN A 8 2.72 -53.77 -9.38
N LYS A 9 3.45 -52.66 -9.09
CA LYS A 9 4.31 -51.95 -10.06
C LYS A 9 3.58 -51.53 -11.35
N THR A 10 2.32 -51.12 -11.20
CA THR A 10 1.45 -50.73 -12.31
C THR A 10 1.01 -49.29 -12.23
N LEU A 11 0.65 -48.68 -13.40
CA LEU A 11 0.09 -47.38 -13.53
C LEU A 11 -1.40 -47.48 -13.85
N ILE A 12 -2.23 -46.99 -12.97
CA ILE A 12 -3.68 -46.93 -13.14
C ILE A 12 -4.06 -45.57 -13.70
N LYS A 13 -4.57 -45.55 -14.94
CA LYS A 13 -4.97 -44.28 -15.58
C LYS A 13 -6.25 -43.76 -14.94
N LEU A 14 -6.21 -42.51 -14.45
CA LEU A 14 -7.40 -41.82 -13.97
C LEU A 14 -8.16 -41.22 -15.15
N LYS A 15 -9.48 -41.29 -15.11
CA LYS A 15 -10.36 -40.73 -16.14
C LYS A 15 -10.66 -39.29 -15.83
N PRO A 16 -10.42 -38.34 -16.75
CA PRO A 16 -10.88 -36.94 -16.58
C PRO A 16 -12.42 -36.92 -16.55
N THR A 17 -12.97 -36.00 -15.77
CA THR A 17 -14.42 -35.83 -15.61
C THR A 17 -14.76 -34.35 -15.45
N ASN A 18 -16.04 -34.05 -15.27
CA ASN A 18 -16.54 -32.71 -14.93
C ASN A 18 -17.17 -32.72 -13.52
N PHE A 19 -17.05 -31.63 -12.80
CA PHE A 19 -17.72 -31.50 -11.50
C PHE A 19 -19.23 -31.64 -11.66
N SER A 20 -19.80 -31.09 -12.74
CA SER A 20 -21.23 -31.20 -13.06
C SER A 20 -21.68 -32.63 -13.29
N GLU A 21 -20.90 -33.48 -13.99
CA GLU A 21 -21.19 -34.87 -14.21
C GLU A 21 -21.26 -35.68 -12.91
N LEU A 22 -20.51 -35.25 -11.90
CA LEU A 22 -20.52 -35.84 -10.56
C LEU A 22 -21.58 -35.25 -9.64
N GLY A 23 -22.43 -34.36 -10.14
CA GLY A 23 -23.43 -33.66 -9.34
C GLY A 23 -22.90 -32.64 -8.33
N LEU A 24 -21.60 -32.33 -8.41
CA LEU A 24 -20.92 -31.41 -7.50
C LEU A 24 -21.26 -29.97 -7.85
N LYS A 25 -21.38 -29.14 -6.82
CA LYS A 25 -21.77 -27.72 -6.93
C LYS A 25 -20.60 -26.84 -6.53
N GLU A 26 -20.49 -25.70 -7.20
CA GLU A 26 -19.46 -24.68 -6.95
C GLU A 26 -19.42 -24.27 -5.48
N ARG A 27 -20.56 -23.83 -4.95
CA ARG A 27 -20.69 -23.26 -3.61
C ARG A 27 -20.67 -24.28 -2.48
N PHE A 28 -21.24 -25.48 -2.68
CA PHE A 28 -21.46 -26.44 -1.60
C PHE A 28 -20.37 -27.51 -1.52
N ASP A 29 -19.59 -27.66 -2.59
CA ASP A 29 -18.55 -28.69 -2.66
C ASP A 29 -17.17 -28.06 -2.91
N ILE A 30 -16.96 -27.40 -4.07
CA ILE A 30 -15.65 -26.89 -4.48
C ILE A 30 -15.17 -25.78 -3.54
N GLN A 31 -16.04 -24.83 -3.22
CA GLN A 31 -15.74 -23.74 -2.29
C GLN A 31 -15.41 -24.24 -0.88
N GLU A 32 -16.15 -25.26 -0.39
CA GLU A 32 -15.90 -25.88 0.91
C GLU A 32 -14.52 -26.56 0.99
N TRP A 33 -14.10 -27.24 -0.08
CA TRP A 33 -12.79 -27.87 -0.13
C TRP A 33 -11.66 -26.83 -0.16
N ILE A 34 -11.83 -25.78 -0.95
CA ILE A 34 -10.84 -24.70 -1.07
C ILE A 34 -10.75 -23.92 0.24
N GLU A 35 -11.87 -23.62 0.89
CA GLU A 35 -11.90 -22.96 2.20
C GLU A 35 -11.08 -23.75 3.25
N LYS A 36 -11.23 -25.07 3.27
CA LYS A 36 -10.52 -25.96 4.21
C LYS A 36 -9.06 -26.23 3.82
N SER A 37 -8.74 -26.11 2.54
CA SER A 37 -7.42 -26.40 1.99
C SER A 37 -7.02 -25.36 0.94
N PRO A 38 -6.87 -24.09 1.33
CA PRO A 38 -6.65 -22.99 0.39
C PRO A 38 -5.31 -23.09 -0.35
N SER A 39 -4.37 -23.88 0.15
CA SER A 39 -3.09 -24.17 -0.52
C SER A 39 -3.25 -24.81 -1.90
N ILE A 40 -4.41 -25.41 -2.22
CA ILE A 40 -4.73 -25.93 -3.55
C ILE A 40 -4.71 -24.82 -4.63
N LEU A 41 -4.90 -23.56 -4.24
CA LEU A 41 -4.85 -22.40 -5.15
C LEU A 41 -3.41 -21.95 -5.47
N GLY A 42 -2.43 -22.49 -4.77
CA GLY A 42 -1.02 -22.13 -4.91
C GLY A 42 -0.58 -21.04 -3.93
N GLY A 43 0.29 -21.41 -2.99
CA GLY A 43 0.80 -20.53 -1.94
C GLY A 43 0.02 -20.59 -0.63
N ASP A 44 0.56 -19.91 0.37
CA ASP A 44 -0.04 -19.84 1.70
C ASP A 44 -1.12 -18.74 1.73
N LEU A 45 -2.34 -19.12 2.01
CA LEU A 45 -3.49 -18.23 2.10
C LEU A 45 -4.22 -18.45 3.43
N LEU A 46 -4.53 -17.35 4.12
CA LEU A 46 -5.42 -17.32 5.27
C LEU A 46 -6.81 -16.89 4.80
N VAL A 47 -7.79 -17.78 4.86
CA VAL A 47 -9.18 -17.45 4.56
C VAL A 47 -9.73 -16.58 5.69
N ILE A 48 -10.17 -15.36 5.36
CA ILE A 48 -10.71 -14.38 6.31
C ILE A 48 -12.21 -14.11 6.10
N GLY A 49 -12.78 -14.64 5.01
CA GLY A 49 -14.20 -14.52 4.73
C GLY A 49 -14.68 -15.44 3.62
N LYS A 50 -15.90 -15.91 3.74
CA LYS A 50 -16.61 -16.74 2.77
C LYS A 50 -17.96 -16.12 2.46
N GLU A 51 -18.34 -16.07 1.18
CA GLU A 51 -19.60 -15.43 0.74
C GLU A 51 -19.71 -13.99 1.27
N VAL A 52 -18.61 -13.25 1.23
CA VAL A 52 -18.54 -11.89 1.79
C VAL A 52 -19.44 -10.96 1.00
N ILE A 53 -20.39 -10.32 1.68
CA ILE A 53 -21.29 -9.35 1.07
C ILE A 53 -20.55 -8.02 0.94
N LEU A 54 -20.33 -7.59 -0.29
CA LEU A 54 -19.69 -6.30 -0.61
C LEU A 54 -20.71 -5.16 -0.55
N ALA A 55 -20.20 -3.92 -0.51
CA ALA A 55 -21.05 -2.71 -0.52
C ALA A 55 -22.04 -2.64 -1.70
N SER A 56 -21.73 -3.32 -2.80
CA SER A 56 -22.61 -3.47 -3.97
C SER A 56 -23.76 -4.46 -3.78
N GLY A 57 -23.86 -5.15 -2.64
CA GLY A 57 -24.80 -6.25 -2.38
C GLY A 57 -24.42 -7.57 -3.07
N LYS A 58 -23.33 -7.62 -3.84
CA LYS A 58 -22.81 -8.85 -4.43
C LYS A 58 -21.99 -9.62 -3.44
N ARG A 59 -21.88 -10.93 -3.67
CA ARG A 59 -21.10 -11.85 -2.83
C ARG A 59 -19.81 -12.25 -3.53
N LEU A 60 -18.73 -12.16 -2.77
CA LEU A 60 -17.42 -12.66 -3.11
C LEU A 60 -17.28 -14.07 -2.53
N ASP A 61 -16.83 -15.03 -3.35
CA ASP A 61 -16.76 -16.43 -2.93
C ASP A 61 -15.83 -16.62 -1.72
N LEU A 62 -14.55 -16.29 -1.84
CA LEU A 62 -13.60 -16.31 -0.73
C LEU A 62 -12.74 -15.04 -0.71
N LEU A 63 -12.59 -14.48 0.48
CA LEU A 63 -11.64 -13.41 0.76
C LEU A 63 -10.52 -13.98 1.63
N CYS A 64 -9.27 -13.79 1.19
CA CYS A 64 -8.10 -14.30 1.89
C CYS A 64 -7.07 -13.20 2.11
N VAL A 65 -6.08 -13.49 2.93
CA VAL A 65 -4.83 -12.72 3.08
C VAL A 65 -3.67 -13.64 2.71
N ASN A 66 -2.67 -13.14 1.99
CA ASN A 66 -1.45 -13.88 1.71
C ASN A 66 -0.30 -13.45 2.65
N LYS A 67 0.84 -14.15 2.60
CA LYS A 67 2.02 -13.86 3.42
C LYS A 67 2.56 -12.44 3.27
N SER A 68 2.34 -11.81 2.13
CA SER A 68 2.78 -10.42 1.87
C SER A 68 1.77 -9.35 2.33
N ALA A 69 0.79 -9.70 3.17
CA ALA A 69 -0.28 -8.84 3.67
C ALA A 69 -1.21 -8.26 2.58
N ALA A 70 -1.22 -8.85 1.37
CA ALA A 70 -2.17 -8.48 0.35
C ALA A 70 -3.52 -9.17 0.58
N LEU A 71 -4.63 -8.46 0.32
CA LEU A 71 -5.94 -9.10 0.21
C LEU A 71 -6.00 -9.93 -1.07
N VAL A 72 -6.52 -11.15 -0.95
CA VAL A 72 -6.68 -12.08 -2.07
C VAL A 72 -8.16 -12.33 -2.31
N VAL A 73 -8.61 -11.89 -3.47
CA VAL A 73 -9.98 -12.09 -3.98
C VAL A 73 -10.00 -13.39 -4.77
N VAL A 74 -10.76 -14.37 -4.32
CA VAL A 74 -10.91 -15.67 -5.01
C VAL A 74 -12.29 -15.77 -5.61
N GLU A 75 -12.34 -15.96 -6.91
CA GLU A 75 -13.58 -16.22 -7.68
C GLU A 75 -13.51 -17.65 -8.24
N LEU A 76 -14.56 -18.40 -7.97
CA LEU A 76 -14.65 -19.80 -8.33
C LEU A 76 -15.64 -20.03 -9.46
N LYS A 77 -15.34 -20.96 -10.34
CA LYS A 77 -16.28 -21.47 -11.34
C LYS A 77 -16.16 -23.00 -11.39
N ARG A 78 -17.31 -23.65 -11.48
CA ARG A 78 -17.36 -25.10 -11.38
C ARG A 78 -16.61 -25.83 -12.52
N ASP A 79 -17.02 -25.61 -13.76
CA ASP A 79 -16.47 -26.30 -14.93
C ASP A 79 -15.84 -25.34 -15.93
N ASP A 80 -16.55 -24.34 -16.40
CA ASP A 80 -16.07 -23.29 -17.31
C ASP A 80 -16.06 -21.95 -16.61
N SER A 81 -15.04 -21.17 -16.86
CA SER A 81 -14.89 -19.82 -16.33
C SER A 81 -16.02 -18.86 -16.72
N GLY A 82 -16.78 -19.15 -17.78
CA GLY A 82 -17.72 -18.20 -18.37
C GLY A 82 -16.99 -17.04 -19.08
N SER A 83 -17.74 -16.08 -19.60
CA SER A 83 -17.21 -14.97 -20.42
C SER A 83 -16.98 -13.67 -19.66
N SER A 84 -17.07 -13.64 -18.33
CA SER A 84 -16.97 -12.39 -17.56
C SER A 84 -16.44 -12.57 -16.14
N VAL A 85 -15.80 -13.69 -15.84
CA VAL A 85 -15.27 -13.98 -14.50
C VAL A 85 -14.19 -12.98 -14.07
N GLU A 86 -13.32 -12.58 -15.00
CA GLU A 86 -12.27 -11.59 -14.77
C GLU A 86 -12.86 -10.22 -14.41
N TRP A 87 -13.91 -9.79 -15.08
CA TRP A 87 -14.60 -8.53 -14.77
C TRP A 87 -15.30 -8.57 -13.40
N GLN A 88 -15.84 -9.72 -13.03
CA GLN A 88 -16.46 -9.91 -11.73
C GLN A 88 -15.39 -9.78 -10.63
N ALA A 89 -14.28 -10.49 -10.78
CA ALA A 89 -13.18 -10.47 -9.82
C ALA A 89 -12.51 -9.10 -9.70
N ILE A 90 -12.31 -8.38 -10.82
CA ILE A 90 -11.79 -7.00 -10.81
C ILE A 90 -12.71 -6.07 -10.02
N LYS A 91 -14.03 -6.16 -10.21
CA LYS A 91 -14.99 -5.37 -9.44
C LYS A 91 -14.87 -5.68 -7.95
N TYR A 92 -14.74 -6.95 -7.57
CA TYR A 92 -14.56 -7.34 -6.17
C TYR A 92 -13.24 -6.84 -5.59
N ALA A 93 -12.15 -6.96 -6.33
CA ALA A 93 -10.86 -6.42 -5.93
C ALA A 93 -10.91 -4.89 -5.75
N SER A 94 -11.62 -4.19 -6.63
CA SER A 94 -11.84 -2.75 -6.50
C SER A 94 -12.58 -2.37 -5.21
N TYR A 95 -13.62 -3.11 -4.82
CA TYR A 95 -14.29 -2.88 -3.53
C TYR A 95 -13.36 -3.22 -2.35
N CYS A 96 -12.67 -4.35 -2.42
CA CYS A 96 -11.75 -4.78 -1.37
C CYS A 96 -10.57 -3.82 -1.19
N SER A 97 -10.11 -3.16 -2.25
CA SER A 97 -8.97 -2.23 -2.19
C SER A 97 -9.25 -0.99 -1.32
N SER A 98 -10.51 -0.64 -1.12
CA SER A 98 -10.92 0.50 -0.28
C SER A 98 -11.17 0.13 1.18
N LEU A 99 -11.15 -1.16 1.54
CA LEU A 99 -11.36 -1.60 2.91
C LEU A 99 -10.22 -1.12 3.82
N LEU A 100 -10.60 -0.53 4.94
CA LEU A 100 -9.67 -0.19 6.03
C LEU A 100 -9.35 -1.44 6.85
N SER A 101 -8.24 -1.41 7.57
CA SER A 101 -7.80 -2.55 8.39
C SER A 101 -8.87 -3.00 9.39
N ASP A 102 -9.55 -2.06 10.05
CA ASP A 102 -10.62 -2.36 11.01
C ASP A 102 -11.80 -3.09 10.37
N GLU A 103 -12.16 -2.73 9.12
CA GLU A 103 -13.21 -3.42 8.38
C GLU A 103 -12.81 -4.85 8.03
N ILE A 104 -11.53 -5.07 7.68
CA ILE A 104 -10.97 -6.39 7.40
C ILE A 104 -10.97 -7.24 8.68
N PHE A 105 -10.57 -6.67 9.82
CA PHE A 105 -10.60 -7.37 11.11
C PHE A 105 -12.01 -7.77 11.50
N LYS A 106 -12.98 -6.90 11.26
CA LYS A 106 -14.39 -7.20 11.51
C LYS A 106 -14.90 -8.32 10.61
N ILE A 107 -14.62 -8.28 9.30
CA ILE A 107 -14.99 -9.37 8.36
C ILE A 107 -14.42 -10.69 8.87
N TYR A 108 -13.16 -10.71 9.29
CA TYR A 108 -12.52 -11.94 9.77
C TYR A 108 -13.06 -12.39 11.14
N ALA A 109 -13.33 -11.47 12.05
CA ALA A 109 -13.97 -11.77 13.34
C ALA A 109 -15.35 -12.39 13.17
N ASP A 110 -16.16 -11.83 12.27
CA ASP A 110 -17.50 -12.33 11.93
C ASP A 110 -17.41 -13.75 11.30
N TYR A 111 -16.46 -13.97 10.41
CA TYR A 111 -16.20 -15.28 9.82
C TYR A 111 -15.78 -16.33 10.85
N LEU A 112 -14.89 -15.98 11.77
CA LEU A 112 -14.45 -16.84 12.86
C LEU A 112 -15.49 -17.02 13.96
N LYS A 113 -16.50 -16.14 14.03
CA LYS A 113 -17.43 -15.99 15.16
C LYS A 113 -16.67 -15.75 16.46
N LYS A 114 -15.66 -14.88 16.42
CA LYS A 114 -14.79 -14.49 17.52
C LYS A 114 -14.64 -12.97 17.59
N THR A 115 -13.86 -12.48 18.56
CA THR A 115 -13.58 -11.06 18.72
C THR A 115 -12.58 -10.56 17.68
N GLU A 116 -12.62 -9.25 17.38
CA GLU A 116 -11.66 -8.61 16.46
C GLU A 116 -10.20 -8.76 16.95
N SER A 117 -9.97 -8.76 18.26
CA SER A 117 -8.63 -8.99 18.81
C SER A 117 -8.03 -10.35 18.43
N VAL A 118 -8.87 -11.38 18.28
CA VAL A 118 -8.44 -12.70 17.80
C VAL A 118 -8.15 -12.65 16.31
N ALA A 119 -8.97 -11.93 15.54
CA ALA A 119 -8.77 -11.75 14.11
C ALA A 119 -7.45 -11.02 13.82
N VAL A 120 -7.17 -9.91 14.52
CA VAL A 120 -5.91 -9.16 14.42
C VAL A 120 -4.73 -10.08 14.70
N LYS A 121 -4.74 -10.76 15.84
CA LYS A 121 -3.65 -11.67 16.24
C LYS A 121 -3.39 -12.75 15.19
N ASN A 122 -4.43 -13.40 14.68
CA ASN A 122 -4.27 -14.45 13.67
C ASN A 122 -3.68 -13.92 12.36
N ILE A 123 -4.05 -12.70 11.94
CA ILE A 123 -3.48 -12.07 10.74
C ILE A 123 -2.01 -11.72 10.99
N GLU A 124 -1.68 -11.11 12.14
CA GLU A 124 -0.29 -10.77 12.51
C GLU A 124 0.62 -12.00 12.56
N GLU A 125 0.14 -13.11 13.13
CA GLU A 125 0.90 -14.38 13.18
C GLU A 125 1.05 -15.04 11.80
N PHE A 126 0.13 -14.75 10.87
CA PHE A 126 0.16 -15.35 9.55
C PHE A 126 1.03 -14.59 8.56
N ILE A 127 1.00 -13.26 8.54
CA ILE A 127 1.73 -12.44 7.56
C ILE A 127 3.21 -12.29 7.92
N ASP A 128 4.07 -12.15 6.89
CA ASP A 128 5.51 -11.91 7.06
C ASP A 128 5.85 -10.40 7.11
N PHE A 129 4.85 -9.53 7.13
CA PHE A 129 4.97 -8.08 7.09
C PHE A 129 4.26 -7.45 8.29
N ASP A 130 4.60 -6.19 8.60
CA ASP A 130 3.89 -5.41 9.61
C ASP A 130 2.42 -5.21 9.16
N ILE A 131 1.50 -5.39 10.11
CA ILE A 131 0.04 -5.29 9.86
C ILE A 131 -0.40 -3.95 9.28
N LYS A 132 0.39 -2.89 9.48
CA LYS A 132 0.15 -1.58 8.84
C LYS A 132 0.20 -1.61 7.31
N PHE A 133 0.78 -2.66 6.71
CA PHE A 133 0.82 -2.87 5.27
C PHE A 133 -0.35 -3.72 4.75
N LEU A 134 -1.26 -4.15 5.64
CA LEU A 134 -2.44 -4.92 5.26
C LEU A 134 -3.25 -4.16 4.20
N ASN A 135 -3.61 -4.87 3.13
CA ASN A 135 -4.40 -4.35 2.00
C ASN A 135 -3.74 -3.24 1.16
N MET A 136 -2.43 -3.04 1.26
CA MET A 136 -1.73 -2.12 0.34
C MET A 136 -1.72 -2.62 -1.11
N LYS A 137 -1.94 -3.91 -1.31
CA LYS A 137 -2.07 -4.56 -2.62
C LYS A 137 -3.20 -5.58 -2.58
N GLN A 138 -3.75 -5.86 -3.75
CA GLN A 138 -4.74 -6.90 -3.95
C GLN A 138 -4.18 -7.92 -4.94
N HIS A 139 -4.50 -9.18 -4.71
CA HIS A 139 -4.24 -10.30 -5.60
C HIS A 139 -5.57 -10.95 -5.98
N ILE A 140 -5.74 -11.32 -7.24
CA ILE A 140 -6.95 -11.97 -7.74
C ILE A 140 -6.60 -13.40 -8.12
N ILE A 141 -7.40 -14.37 -7.65
CA ILE A 141 -7.30 -15.77 -8.08
C ILE A 141 -8.63 -16.17 -8.73
N LEU A 142 -8.55 -16.50 -10.00
CA LEU A 142 -9.62 -17.18 -10.71
C LEU A 142 -9.37 -18.67 -10.66
N ALA A 143 -10.30 -19.45 -10.17
CA ALA A 143 -10.18 -20.91 -10.13
C ALA A 143 -11.34 -21.57 -10.86
N SER A 144 -11.04 -22.42 -11.83
CA SER A 144 -12.00 -23.13 -12.66
C SER A 144 -11.41 -24.44 -13.18
N LYS A 145 -12.25 -25.38 -13.61
CA LYS A 145 -11.76 -26.55 -14.33
C LYS A 145 -11.13 -26.15 -15.66
N GLU A 146 -11.75 -25.23 -16.39
CA GLU A 146 -11.27 -24.75 -17.69
C GLU A 146 -11.42 -23.23 -17.82
N PHE A 147 -10.57 -22.62 -18.61
CA PHE A 147 -10.62 -21.21 -18.98
C PHE A 147 -10.71 -21.08 -20.49
N ASN A 148 -11.66 -20.28 -20.97
CA ASN A 148 -11.76 -19.98 -22.38
C ASN A 148 -10.64 -18.99 -22.82
N SER A 149 -10.39 -18.94 -24.12
CA SER A 149 -9.33 -18.11 -24.69
C SER A 149 -9.52 -16.59 -24.46
N GLU A 150 -10.76 -16.13 -24.36
CA GLU A 150 -11.08 -14.72 -24.12
C GLU A 150 -10.67 -14.31 -22.72
N VAL A 151 -11.00 -15.12 -21.70
CA VAL A 151 -10.58 -14.89 -20.33
C VAL A 151 -9.06 -14.92 -20.19
N ILE A 152 -8.40 -15.91 -20.82
CA ILE A 152 -6.94 -16.01 -20.83
C ILE A 152 -6.32 -14.74 -21.44
N SER A 153 -6.82 -14.27 -22.59
CA SER A 153 -6.32 -13.07 -23.27
C SER A 153 -6.52 -11.82 -22.40
N ALA A 154 -7.71 -11.68 -21.78
CA ALA A 154 -8.01 -10.56 -20.89
C ALA A 154 -7.10 -10.57 -19.66
N VAL A 155 -6.88 -11.72 -19.04
CA VAL A 155 -6.01 -11.86 -17.86
C VAL A 155 -4.56 -11.53 -18.19
N LEU A 156 -4.04 -12.00 -19.34
CA LEU A 156 -2.68 -11.67 -19.78
C LEU A 156 -2.52 -10.16 -19.99
N TRP A 157 -3.48 -9.53 -20.65
CA TRP A 157 -3.49 -8.08 -20.86
C TRP A 157 -3.55 -7.30 -19.55
N LEU A 158 -4.41 -7.71 -18.59
CA LEU A 158 -4.52 -7.10 -17.27
C LEU A 158 -3.21 -7.19 -16.49
N ARG A 159 -2.51 -8.33 -16.56
CA ARG A 159 -1.20 -8.51 -15.94
C ARG A 159 -0.13 -7.59 -16.52
N GLU A 160 -0.13 -7.38 -17.83
CA GLU A 160 0.76 -6.40 -18.48
C GLU A 160 0.54 -4.97 -17.97
N HIS A 161 -0.70 -4.66 -17.55
CA HIS A 161 -1.08 -3.37 -16.97
C HIS A 161 -0.98 -3.34 -15.41
N GLY A 162 -0.29 -4.31 -14.82
CA GLY A 162 0.04 -4.30 -13.39
C GLY A 162 -1.04 -4.85 -12.47
N ILE A 163 -2.10 -5.47 -13.00
CA ILE A 163 -3.11 -6.16 -12.20
C ILE A 163 -2.58 -7.54 -11.84
N ASP A 164 -2.43 -7.82 -10.54
CA ASP A 164 -1.97 -9.12 -10.06
C ASP A 164 -3.13 -10.13 -10.04
N ILE A 165 -3.23 -10.91 -11.10
CA ILE A 165 -4.30 -11.88 -11.32
C ILE A 165 -3.72 -13.23 -11.75
N GLN A 166 -4.19 -14.29 -11.10
CA GLN A 166 -3.79 -15.67 -11.31
C GLN A 166 -4.98 -16.50 -11.85
N CYS A 167 -4.69 -17.43 -12.74
CA CYS A 167 -5.64 -18.48 -13.16
C CYS A 167 -5.15 -19.83 -12.65
N THR A 168 -5.94 -20.47 -11.81
CA THR A 168 -5.68 -21.82 -11.28
C THR A 168 -6.70 -22.80 -11.88
N ARG A 169 -6.21 -23.77 -12.66
CA ARG A 169 -7.03 -24.86 -13.15
C ARG A 169 -7.19 -25.92 -12.06
N LEU A 170 -8.43 -26.37 -11.85
CA LEU A 170 -8.77 -27.43 -10.92
C LEU A 170 -9.35 -28.62 -11.72
N ALA A 171 -8.48 -29.50 -12.22
CA ALA A 171 -8.89 -30.59 -13.10
C ALA A 171 -9.34 -31.81 -12.29
N PRO A 172 -10.63 -32.23 -12.33
CA PRO A 172 -11.12 -33.43 -11.63
C PRO A 172 -10.84 -34.70 -12.44
N PHE A 173 -10.49 -35.74 -11.72
CA PHE A 173 -10.27 -37.08 -12.23
C PHE A 173 -10.94 -38.09 -11.31
N ILE A 174 -11.42 -39.21 -11.86
CA ILE A 174 -11.91 -40.32 -11.09
C ILE A 174 -11.11 -41.61 -11.40
N ASP A 175 -10.95 -42.44 -10.40
CA ASP A 175 -10.40 -43.78 -10.58
C ASP A 175 -11.48 -44.85 -10.85
N SER A 176 -11.08 -46.10 -10.97
CA SER A 176 -11.99 -47.23 -11.20
C SER A 176 -12.96 -47.48 -10.04
N ASN A 177 -12.65 -46.98 -8.86
CA ASN A 177 -13.46 -47.16 -7.65
C ASN A 177 -14.41 -45.98 -7.44
N GLY A 178 -14.36 -44.95 -8.31
CA GLY A 178 -15.15 -43.73 -8.18
C GLY A 178 -14.57 -42.71 -7.22
N GLU A 179 -13.31 -42.88 -6.78
CA GLU A 179 -12.63 -41.87 -5.95
C GLU A 179 -12.25 -40.66 -6.78
N LEU A 180 -12.54 -39.47 -6.25
CA LEU A 180 -12.28 -38.19 -6.90
C LEU A 180 -10.90 -37.67 -6.52
N PHE A 181 -10.15 -37.27 -7.53
CA PHE A 181 -8.86 -36.59 -7.43
C PHE A 181 -8.94 -35.24 -8.13
N ILE A 182 -8.36 -34.20 -7.54
CA ILE A 182 -8.25 -32.86 -8.16
C ILE A 182 -6.78 -32.60 -8.42
N LYS A 183 -6.43 -32.29 -9.67
CA LYS A 183 -5.12 -31.78 -10.05
C LYS A 183 -5.18 -30.27 -10.13
N PRO A 184 -4.60 -29.53 -9.16
CA PRO A 184 -4.42 -28.10 -9.30
C PRO A 184 -3.26 -27.79 -10.27
N GLU A 185 -3.39 -26.70 -11.04
CA GLU A 185 -2.36 -26.23 -11.95
C GLU A 185 -2.49 -24.72 -12.15
N ILE A 186 -1.48 -23.96 -11.75
CA ILE A 186 -1.43 -22.53 -12.05
C ILE A 186 -1.06 -22.39 -13.53
N ILE A 187 -1.98 -21.86 -14.34
CA ILE A 187 -1.79 -21.64 -15.77
C ILE A 187 -1.40 -20.21 -16.11
N ILE A 188 -1.71 -19.27 -15.24
CA ILE A 188 -1.26 -17.87 -15.31
C ILE A 188 -0.95 -17.41 -13.87
N PRO A 189 0.24 -16.84 -13.62
CA PRO A 189 1.41 -16.85 -14.51
C PRO A 189 1.92 -18.28 -14.73
N LEU A 190 2.57 -18.52 -15.84
CA LEU A 190 3.23 -19.82 -16.06
C LEU A 190 4.27 -20.03 -14.94
N PRO A 191 4.28 -21.21 -14.28
CA PRO A 191 5.24 -21.50 -13.20
C PRO A 191 6.69 -21.28 -13.63
N GLU A 192 7.03 -21.66 -14.87
CA GLU A 192 8.36 -21.51 -15.47
C GLU A 192 8.73 -20.02 -15.71
N ALA A 193 7.74 -19.15 -15.80
CA ALA A 193 7.95 -17.70 -15.95
C ALA A 193 8.05 -16.98 -14.60
N LYS A 194 7.85 -17.69 -13.47
CA LYS A 194 7.83 -17.09 -12.14
C LYS A 194 9.12 -16.33 -11.84
N ASP A 195 10.27 -16.94 -12.04
CA ASP A 195 11.58 -16.31 -11.86
C ASP A 195 11.79 -15.10 -12.77
N TYR A 196 11.29 -15.15 -14.02
CA TYR A 196 11.34 -14.04 -14.95
C TYR A 196 10.44 -12.89 -14.50
N ILE A 197 9.23 -13.19 -14.04
CA ILE A 197 8.28 -12.22 -13.52
C ILE A 197 8.81 -11.60 -12.24
N GLU A 198 9.31 -12.41 -11.30
CA GLU A 198 9.94 -11.92 -10.07
C GLU A 198 11.14 -11.01 -10.36
N ARG A 199 12.01 -11.40 -11.32
CA ARG A 199 13.12 -10.54 -11.77
C ARG A 199 12.66 -9.25 -12.44
N LYS A 200 11.58 -9.30 -13.23
CA LYS A 200 10.97 -8.14 -13.87
C LYS A 200 10.34 -7.22 -12.82
N GLU A 201 9.64 -7.80 -11.83
CA GLU A 201 9.10 -7.06 -10.69
C GLU A 201 10.19 -6.49 -9.80
N VAL A 202 11.25 -7.25 -9.51
CA VAL A 202 12.44 -6.76 -8.80
C VAL A 202 13.11 -5.64 -9.60
N LYS A 203 13.21 -5.78 -10.92
CA LYS A 203 13.75 -4.73 -11.80
C LYS A 203 12.82 -3.52 -11.89
N GLN A 204 11.51 -3.71 -11.97
CA GLN A 204 10.52 -2.62 -11.86
C GLN A 204 10.50 -2.02 -10.47
N LYS A 205 10.57 -2.84 -9.43
CA LYS A 205 10.78 -2.38 -8.05
C LYS A 205 12.12 -1.67 -7.91
N ALA A 206 13.21 -2.14 -8.49
CA ALA A 206 14.50 -1.44 -8.49
C ALA A 206 14.46 -0.14 -9.31
N ILE A 207 13.64 -0.06 -10.35
CA ILE A 207 13.37 1.20 -11.08
C ILE A 207 12.43 2.11 -10.26
N THR A 208 11.50 1.55 -9.47
CA THR A 208 10.63 2.28 -8.53
C THR A 208 11.23 2.40 -7.12
N THR A 209 12.15 1.53 -6.72
CA THR A 209 12.95 1.57 -5.47
C THR A 209 14.37 2.14 -5.68
N ASN A 210 14.64 2.72 -6.81
CA ASN A 210 15.47 3.92 -6.85
C ASN A 210 14.71 5.11 -6.24
N GLN A 211 13.72 4.87 -5.40
CA GLN A 211 13.38 5.68 -4.24
C GLN A 211 14.45 5.35 -3.20
N ASP A 212 15.57 6.03 -3.38
CA ASP A 212 16.77 6.03 -2.57
C ASP A 212 16.47 5.76 -1.10
N GLU A 213 17.32 4.97 -0.44
CA GLU A 213 17.31 4.88 1.02
C GLU A 213 17.26 6.29 1.56
N TRP A 214 16.27 6.57 2.38
CA TRP A 214 16.11 7.90 2.94
C TRP A 214 17.34 8.26 3.76
N THR A 215 18.08 9.25 3.31
CA THR A 215 19.35 9.69 3.88
C THR A 215 19.21 10.53 5.15
N GLY A 216 18.00 10.60 5.76
CA GLY A 216 17.73 11.43 6.92
C GLY A 216 17.32 12.87 6.58
N SER A 217 17.21 13.22 5.28
CA SER A 217 16.86 14.58 4.86
C SER A 217 15.36 14.73 4.64
N TRP A 218 14.79 15.83 5.13
CA TRP A 218 13.38 16.16 4.98
C TRP A 218 13.18 17.31 3.96
N PHE A 219 12.12 17.18 3.18
CA PHE A 219 11.52 18.29 2.44
C PHE A 219 10.52 19.01 3.32
N VAL A 220 10.59 20.34 3.37
CA VAL A 220 9.64 21.18 4.09
C VAL A 220 9.14 22.29 3.19
N ASN A 221 7.83 22.40 3.05
CA ASN A 221 7.21 23.47 2.27
C ASN A 221 7.05 24.73 3.15
N VAL A 222 7.76 25.81 2.80
CA VAL A 222 7.72 27.08 3.51
C VAL A 222 6.91 28.11 2.72
N GLY A 223 5.59 27.86 2.62
CA GLY A 223 4.69 28.79 1.93
C GLY A 223 4.55 30.12 2.65
N GLU A 224 4.37 31.20 1.89
CA GLU A 224 4.01 32.53 2.40
C GLU A 224 2.51 32.75 2.33
N CYS A 225 1.94 33.41 3.34
CA CYS A 225 0.55 33.84 3.40
C CYS A 225 0.40 34.91 4.51
N GLU A 226 -0.82 35.35 4.79
CA GLU A 226 -1.06 36.34 5.89
C GLU A 226 -0.55 35.85 7.27
N TYR A 227 -0.40 34.57 7.49
CA TYR A 227 0.05 33.97 8.76
C TYR A 227 1.55 33.70 8.82
N ARG A 228 2.25 33.65 7.69
CA ARG A 228 3.66 33.22 7.58
C ARG A 228 4.42 34.05 6.55
N ASN A 229 5.65 34.38 6.89
CA ASN A 229 6.59 35.07 6.02
C ASN A 229 7.95 34.41 6.05
N TRP A 230 8.59 34.20 4.90
CA TRP A 230 9.87 33.50 4.81
C TRP A 230 11.03 34.26 5.47
N ASP A 231 11.01 35.61 5.41
CA ASP A 231 12.03 36.39 6.09
C ASP A 231 11.96 36.23 7.61
N ASP A 232 10.75 36.10 8.18
CA ASP A 232 10.57 35.83 9.61
C ASP A 232 11.17 34.45 9.95
N ASN A 233 10.89 33.42 9.11
CA ASN A 233 11.46 32.08 9.28
C ASN A 233 12.98 32.09 9.29
N ARG A 234 13.59 32.90 8.41
CA ARG A 234 15.05 33.04 8.32
C ARG A 234 15.62 33.81 9.50
N GLN A 235 14.97 34.89 9.90
CA GLN A 235 15.46 35.80 10.92
C GLN A 235 15.37 35.20 12.33
N PHE A 236 14.25 34.52 12.62
CA PHE A 236 13.99 34.00 13.96
C PHE A 236 14.17 32.49 14.11
N GLY A 237 14.65 31.79 13.06
CA GLY A 237 15.05 30.40 13.12
C GLY A 237 13.88 29.44 13.36
N PHE A 238 12.86 29.47 12.51
CA PHE A 238 11.75 28.55 12.61
C PHE A 238 11.14 28.19 11.24
N ILE A 239 10.27 27.20 11.22
CA ILE A 239 9.31 26.91 10.15
C ILE A 239 7.94 26.75 10.77
N GLY A 240 6.88 27.09 10.02
CA GLY A 240 5.51 27.07 10.53
C GLY A 240 4.52 26.41 9.58
N ALA A 241 3.46 25.84 10.16
CA ALA A 241 2.27 25.36 9.47
C ALA A 241 1.05 25.44 10.39
N GLY A 242 -0.11 25.76 9.86
CA GLY A 242 -1.32 25.91 10.66
C GLY A 242 -2.56 26.06 9.81
N GLN A 243 -3.61 26.64 10.42
CA GLN A 243 -4.94 26.81 9.82
C GLN A 243 -5.62 25.47 9.49
N GLY A 244 -5.35 24.46 10.33
CA GLY A 244 -5.96 23.14 10.29
C GLY A 244 -5.02 22.03 10.79
N LYS A 245 -5.56 21.11 11.59
CA LYS A 245 -4.81 20.03 12.25
C LYS A 245 -4.02 19.15 11.27
N VAL A 246 -4.49 18.99 10.04
CA VAL A 246 -3.80 18.23 9.00
C VAL A 246 -2.45 18.85 8.65
N TYR A 247 -2.35 20.17 8.66
CA TYR A 247 -1.11 20.90 8.34
C TYR A 247 -0.16 20.97 9.52
N SER A 248 -0.69 21.36 10.69
CA SER A 248 0.13 21.48 11.91
C SER A 248 0.69 20.15 12.39
N SER A 249 -0.09 19.06 12.32
CA SER A 249 0.36 17.72 12.70
C SER A 249 1.52 17.18 11.85
N ALA A 250 1.69 17.69 10.62
CA ALA A 250 2.82 17.31 9.78
C ALA A 250 4.17 17.72 10.37
N LEU A 251 4.22 18.80 11.15
CA LEU A 251 5.44 19.24 11.84
C LEU A 251 5.91 18.30 12.93
N ASN A 252 5.01 17.52 13.54
CA ASN A 252 5.36 16.52 14.55
C ASN A 252 6.18 15.33 14.01
N ARG A 253 6.35 15.25 12.68
CA ARG A 253 7.23 14.25 12.04
C ARG A 253 8.70 14.60 12.19
N LEU A 254 9.00 15.86 12.51
CA LEU A 254 10.36 16.37 12.64
C LEU A 254 10.82 16.21 14.08
N ALA A 255 12.01 15.65 14.25
CA ALA A 255 12.68 15.52 15.53
C ALA A 255 13.89 16.46 15.60
N VAL A 256 14.29 16.83 16.82
CA VAL A 256 15.52 17.62 17.03
C VAL A 256 16.72 16.87 16.44
N GLY A 257 17.54 17.58 15.66
CA GLY A 257 18.66 17.02 14.90
C GLY A 257 18.33 16.65 13.44
N ASP A 258 17.04 16.64 13.06
CA ASP A 258 16.65 16.37 11.67
C ASP A 258 17.16 17.46 10.72
N LYS A 259 17.66 17.03 9.56
CA LYS A 259 18.09 17.90 8.46
C LYS A 259 16.91 18.20 7.54
N ILE A 260 16.67 19.47 7.29
CA ILE A 260 15.56 19.94 6.47
C ILE A 260 16.02 20.78 5.30
N TYR A 261 15.39 20.59 4.14
CA TYR A 261 15.50 21.48 2.99
C TYR A 261 14.18 22.21 2.78
N ALA A 262 14.22 23.54 2.91
CA ALA A 262 13.07 24.39 2.74
C ALA A 262 12.78 24.67 1.27
N TYR A 263 11.58 24.38 0.84
CA TYR A 263 11.09 24.61 -0.52
C TYR A 263 9.96 25.64 -0.51
N MET A 264 10.06 26.61 -1.40
CA MET A 264 9.02 27.62 -1.60
C MET A 264 8.28 27.34 -2.91
N LYS A 265 6.96 27.14 -2.82
CA LYS A 265 6.11 26.82 -3.98
C LYS A 265 6.26 27.86 -5.09
N GLY A 266 6.53 27.38 -6.31
CA GLY A 266 6.71 28.23 -7.49
C GLY A 266 8.06 28.94 -7.60
N CYS A 267 8.93 28.84 -6.60
CA CYS A 267 10.25 29.46 -6.58
C CYS A 267 11.39 28.45 -6.60
N GLY A 268 11.35 27.46 -5.70
CA GLY A 268 12.42 26.46 -5.55
C GLY A 268 12.89 26.31 -4.11
N TYR A 269 14.06 25.71 -3.93
CA TYR A 269 14.68 25.54 -2.62
C TYR A 269 15.31 26.86 -2.14
N VAL A 270 15.03 27.20 -0.89
CA VAL A 270 15.45 28.49 -0.29
C VAL A 270 16.27 28.33 0.98
N GLY A 271 16.39 27.12 1.55
CA GLY A 271 17.16 26.94 2.77
C GLY A 271 17.49 25.50 3.09
N PHE A 272 18.56 25.36 3.87
CA PHE A 272 18.99 24.13 4.53
C PHE A 272 19.25 24.44 6.00
N GLY A 273 18.73 23.61 6.88
CA GLY A 273 18.87 23.79 8.32
C GLY A 273 18.70 22.49 9.09
N GLU A 274 18.87 22.60 10.40
CA GLU A 274 18.72 21.53 11.36
C GLU A 274 17.65 21.91 12.38
N VAL A 275 16.76 20.99 12.70
CA VAL A 275 15.73 21.16 13.73
C VAL A 275 16.37 21.27 15.12
N THR A 276 16.04 22.34 15.85
CA THR A 276 16.59 22.62 17.19
C THR A 276 15.57 22.52 18.31
N LYS A 277 14.28 22.74 18.00
CA LYS A 277 13.17 22.71 18.98
C LYS A 277 12.00 21.93 18.37
N PRO A 278 11.27 21.13 19.19
CA PRO A 278 10.10 20.39 18.72
C PRO A 278 8.95 21.32 18.31
N ALA A 279 7.93 20.76 17.66
CA ALA A 279 6.73 21.49 17.29
C ALA A 279 5.96 21.96 18.51
N VAL A 280 5.65 23.25 18.56
CA VAL A 280 4.81 23.90 19.58
C VAL A 280 3.87 24.90 18.93
N MET A 281 2.81 25.29 19.61
CA MET A 281 1.97 26.39 19.16
C MET A 281 2.79 27.69 19.09
N ILE A 282 2.53 28.53 18.10
CA ILE A 282 3.31 29.76 17.88
C ILE A 282 3.37 30.66 19.11
N ARG A 283 2.32 30.69 19.94
CA ARG A 283 2.27 31.45 21.19
C ARG A 283 3.27 30.99 22.23
N ASP A 284 3.63 29.71 22.20
CA ASP A 284 4.50 29.05 23.18
C ASP A 284 5.97 29.00 22.72
N PHE A 285 6.23 29.46 21.51
CA PHE A 285 7.59 29.41 20.95
C PHE A 285 8.45 30.55 21.46
N ILE A 286 9.60 30.17 22.01
CA ILE A 286 10.64 31.10 22.45
C ILE A 286 11.79 31.09 21.45
N THR A 287 12.17 32.27 20.95
CA THR A 287 13.29 32.45 20.02
C THR A 287 14.65 32.15 20.69
N ASP A 288 15.71 32.13 19.93
CA ASP A 288 17.06 31.96 20.49
C ASP A 288 17.57 33.21 21.24
N LEU A 289 16.87 34.33 21.09
CA LEU A 289 17.08 35.55 21.89
C LEU A 289 16.34 35.53 23.24
N ASN A 290 15.71 34.41 23.56
CA ASN A 290 14.93 34.21 24.80
C ASN A 290 13.71 35.12 24.92
N GLU A 291 13.07 35.47 23.81
CA GLU A 291 11.84 36.23 23.76
C GLU A 291 10.72 35.45 23.06
N PRO A 292 9.43 35.66 23.39
CA PRO A 292 8.31 35.07 22.69
C PRO A 292 8.32 35.47 21.21
N LEU A 293 8.15 34.51 20.30
CA LEU A 293 8.18 34.76 18.85
C LEU A 293 7.15 35.80 18.42
N LEU A 294 5.95 35.80 18.99
CA LEU A 294 4.91 36.79 18.69
C LEU A 294 5.27 38.22 19.12
N SER A 295 6.27 38.39 19.98
CA SER A 295 6.79 39.70 20.41
C SER A 295 7.97 40.19 19.58
N ALA A 296 8.50 39.36 18.68
CA ALA A 296 9.74 39.63 17.95
C ALA A 296 9.58 40.56 16.71
N GLY A 297 8.40 41.10 16.48
CA GLY A 297 8.18 42.02 15.36
C GLY A 297 8.13 41.36 13.99
N LEU A 298 7.32 40.30 13.85
CA LEU A 298 7.15 39.53 12.63
C LEU A 298 6.61 40.39 11.48
N LYS A 299 7.03 40.05 10.26
CA LYS A 299 6.54 40.66 9.01
C LYS A 299 5.20 40.08 8.54
N ALA A 300 4.88 38.86 8.96
CA ALA A 300 3.59 38.23 8.69
C ALA A 300 2.46 39.15 9.23
N GLU A 301 1.38 39.31 8.47
CA GLU A 301 0.30 40.25 8.80
C GLU A 301 -0.51 39.80 10.03
N ARG A 302 -0.76 38.46 10.14
CA ARG A 302 -1.63 37.88 11.17
C ARG A 302 -1.02 36.61 11.82
N PRO A 303 0.21 36.69 12.31
CA PRO A 303 0.92 35.48 12.84
C PRO A 303 0.23 34.94 14.10
N ASN A 304 -0.47 35.74 14.85
CA ASN A 304 -1.19 35.41 16.08
C ASN A 304 -2.65 34.94 15.84
N ALA A 305 -3.10 34.84 14.58
CA ALA A 305 -4.46 34.41 14.29
C ALA A 305 -4.69 32.99 14.87
N ASN A 306 -5.80 32.84 15.59
CA ASN A 306 -6.19 31.60 16.25
C ASN A 306 -5.15 31.03 17.24
N SER A 307 -4.25 31.87 17.78
CA SER A 307 -3.14 31.41 18.67
C SER A 307 -3.60 30.66 19.92
N ASP A 308 -4.86 30.80 20.33
CA ASP A 308 -5.47 30.09 21.45
C ASP A 308 -6.23 28.82 21.06
N ASN A 309 -6.33 28.53 19.77
CA ASN A 309 -7.05 27.37 19.25
C ASN A 309 -6.06 26.31 18.73
N GLU A 310 -5.96 25.17 19.41
CA GLU A 310 -5.01 24.09 19.06
C GLU A 310 -5.16 23.59 17.62
N GLU A 311 -6.39 23.58 17.09
CA GLU A 311 -6.68 23.06 15.74
C GLU A 311 -6.28 24.07 14.64
N PHE A 312 -6.52 25.36 14.87
CA PHE A 312 -6.34 26.40 13.84
C PHE A 312 -5.12 27.30 14.07
N SER A 313 -4.44 27.18 15.21
CA SER A 313 -3.20 27.93 15.46
C SER A 313 -2.10 27.58 14.45
N GLU A 314 -1.21 28.52 14.20
CA GLU A 314 0.10 28.20 13.64
C GLU A 314 0.90 27.38 14.68
N TRP A 315 1.49 26.29 14.21
CA TRP A 315 2.48 25.52 14.93
C TRP A 315 3.84 25.77 14.31
N VAL A 316 4.87 25.81 15.12
CA VAL A 316 6.22 26.13 14.67
C VAL A 316 7.24 25.16 15.24
N VAL A 317 8.29 24.89 14.47
CA VAL A 317 9.43 24.07 14.80
C VAL A 317 10.68 24.95 14.75
N GLY A 318 11.52 24.90 15.78
CA GLY A 318 12.77 25.66 15.78
C GLY A 318 13.79 25.09 14.80
N VAL A 319 14.48 25.96 14.08
CA VAL A 319 15.43 25.58 13.03
C VAL A 319 16.66 26.47 13.10
N ARG A 320 17.81 25.86 13.17
CA ARG A 320 19.09 26.53 12.93
C ARG A 320 19.41 26.48 11.44
N TRP A 321 19.25 27.60 10.75
CA TRP A 321 19.58 27.69 9.34
C TRP A 321 21.08 27.65 9.14
N ILE A 322 21.56 26.66 8.39
CA ILE A 322 22.97 26.53 7.98
C ILE A 322 23.21 27.42 6.77
N LYS A 323 22.26 27.42 5.84
CA LYS A 323 22.24 28.33 4.69
C LYS A 323 20.78 28.64 4.31
N SER A 324 20.47 29.90 4.19
CA SER A 324 19.16 30.36 3.74
C SER A 324 19.29 31.50 2.74
N LEU A 325 18.43 31.50 1.74
CA LEU A 325 18.44 32.45 0.64
C LEU A 325 17.14 33.27 0.67
N PRO A 326 17.16 34.53 0.28
CA PRO A 326 15.92 35.26 0.02
C PRO A 326 15.20 34.65 -1.16
N ARG A 327 13.89 34.87 -1.25
CA ARG A 327 12.98 34.26 -2.24
C ARG A 327 13.50 34.39 -3.67
N GLU A 328 14.03 35.53 -4.03
CA GLU A 328 14.50 35.89 -5.39
C GLU A 328 15.73 35.07 -5.79
N LYS A 329 16.43 34.48 -4.82
CA LYS A 329 17.62 33.63 -5.02
C LYS A 329 17.33 32.15 -4.85
N ALA A 330 16.06 31.75 -4.83
CA ALA A 330 15.65 30.36 -4.74
C ALA A 330 16.32 29.51 -5.83
N LYS A 331 16.66 28.27 -5.50
CA LYS A 331 17.38 27.35 -6.38
C LYS A 331 16.44 26.29 -6.93
N THR A 332 16.45 26.10 -8.25
CA THR A 332 15.58 25.15 -8.93
C THR A 332 16.23 24.61 -10.20
N PHE A 333 15.71 23.48 -10.71
CA PHE A 333 16.04 22.93 -12.04
C PHE A 333 14.79 22.20 -12.59
N SER A 334 14.80 21.90 -13.88
CA SER A 334 13.69 21.17 -14.53
C SER A 334 13.59 19.75 -13.97
N GLY A 335 12.47 19.41 -13.31
CA GLY A 335 12.27 18.12 -12.66
C GLY A 335 12.66 18.06 -11.18
N VAL A 336 12.98 19.24 -10.56
CA VAL A 336 13.20 19.30 -9.12
C VAL A 336 12.01 18.74 -8.33
N PHE A 337 12.27 17.95 -7.30
CA PHE A 337 11.22 17.41 -6.44
C PHE A 337 10.48 18.56 -5.73
N ALA A 338 9.16 18.59 -5.91
CA ALA A 338 8.24 19.50 -5.25
C ALA A 338 7.01 18.71 -4.78
N ASN A 339 6.53 18.99 -3.57
CA ASN A 339 5.39 18.31 -3.00
C ASN A 339 4.43 19.29 -2.34
N GLN A 340 3.13 18.96 -2.30
CA GLN A 340 2.13 19.78 -1.61
C GLN A 340 2.10 19.55 -0.10
N ASN A 341 2.69 18.46 0.38
CA ASN A 341 2.79 18.18 1.81
C ASN A 341 3.66 19.23 2.51
N VAL A 342 3.29 19.57 3.75
CA VAL A 342 4.10 20.45 4.59
C VAL A 342 5.47 19.86 4.86
N VAL A 343 5.51 18.57 5.25
CA VAL A 343 6.73 17.82 5.56
C VAL A 343 6.67 16.45 4.91
N CYS A 344 7.70 16.06 4.17
CA CYS A 344 7.86 14.69 3.70
C CYS A 344 9.35 14.30 3.57
N LYS A 345 9.62 12.99 3.53
CA LYS A 345 10.98 12.48 3.35
C LYS A 345 11.48 12.84 1.95
N LEU A 346 12.60 13.56 1.87
CA LEU A 346 13.25 13.88 0.61
C LEU A 346 14.09 12.69 0.16
N ARG A 347 13.61 11.99 -0.88
CA ARG A 347 14.24 10.77 -1.39
C ARG A 347 14.71 10.89 -2.84
N HIS A 348 14.27 11.92 -3.57
CA HIS A 348 14.57 12.10 -4.98
C HIS A 348 16.06 12.41 -5.17
N GLU A 349 16.83 11.44 -5.66
CA GLU A 349 18.29 11.45 -5.74
C GLU A 349 18.85 12.69 -6.43
N GLN A 350 18.30 13.03 -7.60
CA GLN A 350 18.75 14.20 -8.35
C GLN A 350 18.55 15.49 -7.57
N THR A 351 17.40 15.61 -6.86
CA THR A 351 17.14 16.78 -6.02
C THR A 351 18.06 16.79 -4.80
N LEU A 352 18.30 15.65 -4.15
CA LEU A 352 19.22 15.55 -3.03
C LEU A 352 20.64 16.01 -3.44
N LYS A 353 21.17 15.47 -4.52
CA LYS A 353 22.48 15.90 -5.07
C LYS A 353 22.53 17.39 -5.37
N PHE A 354 21.46 17.91 -5.97
CA PHE A 354 21.33 19.32 -6.30
C PHE A 354 21.32 20.21 -5.04
N VAL A 355 20.44 19.90 -4.05
CA VAL A 355 20.34 20.74 -2.84
C VAL A 355 21.59 20.61 -1.97
N GLN A 356 22.25 19.46 -1.94
CA GLN A 356 23.54 19.28 -1.28
C GLN A 356 24.63 20.13 -1.93
N ALA A 357 24.69 20.19 -3.25
CA ALA A 357 25.65 21.03 -3.97
C ALA A 357 25.38 22.53 -3.74
N GLU A 358 24.10 22.94 -3.72
CA GLU A 358 23.72 24.36 -3.60
C GLU A 358 23.76 24.87 -2.15
N PHE A 359 23.44 24.03 -1.17
CA PHE A 359 23.29 24.44 0.23
C PHE A 359 24.33 23.85 1.18
N GLY A 360 25.03 22.78 0.76
CA GLY A 360 25.95 22.03 1.59
C GLY A 360 25.24 20.90 2.37
N GLN A 361 26.05 19.98 2.92
CA GLN A 361 25.60 18.96 3.89
C GLN A 361 25.86 19.45 5.30
#